data_cb77896f1cc67406966f549a74f0ec52
#
_entry.id   cb77896f1cc67406966f549a74f0ec52
#
_cell.length_a   1.000
_cell.length_b   1.000
_cell.length_c   1.000
_cell.angle_alpha   90.00
_cell.angle_beta   90.00
_cell.angle_gamma   90.00
#
_symmetry.space_group_name_H-M   'P 1'
#
loop_
_entity.id
_entity.type
_entity.pdbx_description
1 polymer ?
#
loop_
_entity_poly.entity_id
_entity_poly.type
_entity_poly.pdbx_seq_one_letter_code
_entity_poly.pdbx_strand_id
1 'polypeptide(L)'
;MRGSIVRTAGTLTAALMVVAGCATQAPAPQVQARSEAPMPGEVLARNERFALYVAGPGDTLASIAKQFIGDERLQGEIADLNRVARVAPGQLVAVPLRPQNPLGISPDGFQTIPILCYHRLGTSPARMIVTRDSFAAQLDYLAKNGYTVVPLSQLLDFLRGTGRLPKKAVVITFDDGSASVYQYAYPLLKKHNFPATVFLYTDVIGGRDSLGWPQIREMQQSGLIDFQSHSKTHSNLTIRLENETEQQYRARLDNEIRGARDLIQRNLQNSVTHYAFPYGDANEMVLERLAQSDHRLGLTVNPGGNAFFAHPLMLRRTMVFGEYNLEQFEKTLQVFRPLDLR
;
A
#
# COMPACT_ATOMS: atom_id res chain seq x y z
N MET A 1 32.80 -9.65 80.28
CA MET A 1 33.72 -8.67 80.90
C MET A 1 33.46 -7.33 80.30
N ARG A 2 33.23 -6.40 81.16
CA ARG A 2 32.95 -4.99 81.02
C ARG A 2 34.09 -4.24 80.36
N GLY A 3 33.79 -3.22 79.59
CA GLY A 3 34.70 -2.19 79.15
C GLY A 3 33.96 -1.01 78.56
N SER A 4 33.62 -0.10 79.46
CA SER A 4 33.02 1.19 79.20
C SER A 4 34.11 2.23 78.96
N ILE A 5 34.03 3.06 77.89
CA ILE A 5 34.78 4.33 77.85
C ILE A 5 33.96 5.38 77.07
N VAL A 6 33.42 6.29 77.82
CA VAL A 6 33.38 7.75 77.89
C VAL A 6 33.33 8.55 76.55
N ARG A 7 32.30 9.38 76.51
CA ARG A 7 32.02 10.49 75.58
C ARG A 7 32.99 11.67 75.75
N THR A 8 33.33 12.33 74.65
CA THR A 8 33.63 13.75 74.64
C THR A 8 32.86 14.37 73.45
N ALA A 9 32.06 15.39 73.79
CA ALA A 9 31.31 16.19 72.87
C ALA A 9 32.24 17.30 72.32
N GLY A 10 32.33 17.44 71.04
CA GLY A 10 32.95 18.57 70.36
C GLY A 10 31.89 19.24 69.49
N THR A 11 31.46 20.41 69.93
CA THR A 11 30.59 21.32 69.17
C THR A 11 31.39 22.00 68.07
N LEU A 12 31.06 21.65 66.80
CA LEU A 12 31.57 22.35 65.64
C LEU A 12 30.42 23.18 65.06
N THR A 13 30.54 24.50 65.19
CA THR A 13 29.64 25.49 64.57
C THR A 13 29.96 25.59 63.09
N ALA A 14 29.10 25.02 62.22
CA ALA A 14 29.23 25.20 60.78
C ALA A 14 28.50 26.46 60.34
N ALA A 15 29.24 27.43 59.88
CA ALA A 15 28.70 28.62 59.21
C ALA A 15 28.15 28.23 57.82
N LEU A 16 26.84 28.42 57.67
CA LEU A 16 26.15 28.21 56.36
C LEU A 16 26.37 29.43 55.50
N MET A 17 27.32 29.39 54.52
CA MET A 17 27.37 30.36 53.44
C MET A 17 26.30 30.06 52.42
N VAL A 18 25.25 30.87 52.38
CA VAL A 18 24.26 30.88 51.30
C VAL A 18 24.90 31.58 50.11
N VAL A 19 25.35 30.81 49.11
CA VAL A 19 25.74 31.36 47.80
C VAL A 19 24.44 31.52 47.00
N ALA A 20 23.94 32.76 46.93
CA ALA A 20 22.86 33.13 46.02
C ALA A 20 23.41 33.08 44.58
N GLY A 21 23.24 31.92 43.93
CA GLY A 21 23.45 31.78 42.48
C GLY A 21 22.35 32.50 41.73
N CYS A 22 22.63 33.66 41.16
CA CYS A 22 21.80 34.28 40.15
C CYS A 22 21.79 33.38 38.93
N ALA A 23 20.76 32.55 38.79
CA ALA A 23 20.44 31.88 37.52
C ALA A 23 19.98 32.97 36.55
N THR A 24 20.84 33.37 35.63
CA THR A 24 20.45 34.20 34.49
C THR A 24 19.60 33.32 33.60
N GLN A 25 18.26 33.45 33.69
CA GLN A 25 17.34 32.90 32.68
C GLN A 25 17.74 33.50 31.34
N ALA A 26 18.07 32.64 30.38
CA ALA A 26 18.21 33.03 28.99
C ALA A 26 16.90 33.72 28.55
N PRO A 27 16.96 34.86 27.88
CA PRO A 27 15.75 35.51 27.39
C PRO A 27 15.02 34.57 26.44
N ALA A 28 13.71 34.38 26.66
CA ALA A 28 12.84 33.70 25.76
C ALA A 28 13.00 34.32 24.35
N PRO A 29 13.00 33.51 23.27
CA PRO A 29 13.12 34.04 21.92
C PRO A 29 11.99 35.04 21.70
N GLN A 30 12.35 36.31 21.59
CA GLN A 30 11.43 37.37 21.21
C GLN A 30 11.00 37.09 19.77
N VAL A 31 9.75 36.63 19.57
CA VAL A 31 9.09 36.65 18.27
C VAL A 31 8.93 38.13 17.91
N GLN A 32 9.84 38.65 17.09
CA GLN A 32 9.66 39.98 16.50
C GLN A 32 8.36 39.94 15.69
N ALA A 33 7.35 40.64 16.17
CA ALA A 33 6.13 40.86 15.41
C ALA A 33 6.51 41.60 14.12
N ARG A 34 6.44 40.94 12.97
CA ARG A 34 6.57 41.60 11.68
C ARG A 34 5.42 42.59 11.52
N SER A 35 5.75 43.85 11.32
CA SER A 35 4.79 44.95 11.19
C SER A 35 4.21 45.08 9.77
N GLU A 36 4.67 44.30 8.84
CA GLU A 36 4.19 44.31 7.45
C GLU A 36 3.19 43.17 7.22
N ALA A 37 2.12 43.44 6.48
CA ALA A 37 1.17 42.42 6.09
C ALA A 37 1.88 41.31 5.23
N PRO A 38 1.57 40.03 5.49
CA PRO A 38 2.22 38.95 4.75
C PRO A 38 1.98 39.07 3.24
N MET A 39 3.00 38.83 2.43
CA MET A 39 2.90 38.92 0.97
C MET A 39 2.35 37.63 0.36
N PRO A 40 1.50 37.73 -0.67
CA PRO A 40 1.08 36.55 -1.43
C PRO A 40 2.28 35.75 -1.98
N GLY A 41 2.25 34.43 -1.78
CA GLY A 41 3.38 33.54 -2.12
C GLY A 41 4.39 33.33 -0.99
N GLU A 42 4.17 33.94 0.17
CA GLU A 42 5.12 33.85 1.32
C GLU A 42 4.80 32.64 2.23
N VAL A 43 5.87 31.95 2.68
CA VAL A 43 5.78 30.94 3.75
C VAL A 43 6.09 31.65 5.08
N LEU A 44 5.07 31.84 5.91
CA LEU A 44 5.19 32.54 7.18
C LEU A 44 5.86 31.69 8.26
N ALA A 45 5.59 30.39 8.26
CA ALA A 45 6.16 29.44 9.22
C ALA A 45 6.19 28.05 8.62
N ARG A 46 7.16 27.24 9.04
CA ARG A 46 7.28 25.85 8.62
C ARG A 46 7.94 25.02 9.71
N ASN A 47 7.44 23.80 9.90
CA ASN A 47 8.09 22.74 10.66
C ASN A 47 8.02 21.42 9.87
N GLU A 48 8.36 20.30 10.48
CA GLU A 48 8.33 18.99 9.79
C GLU A 48 6.93 18.49 9.39
N ARG A 49 5.86 19.04 9.97
CA ARG A 49 4.48 18.57 9.79
C ARG A 49 3.61 19.55 9.04
N PHE A 50 3.83 20.84 9.16
CA PHE A 50 3.00 21.90 8.61
C PHE A 50 3.81 23.06 8.05
N ALA A 51 3.25 23.72 7.02
CA ALA A 51 3.61 25.05 6.60
C ALA A 51 2.40 25.97 6.70
N LEU A 52 2.62 27.23 7.10
CA LEU A 52 1.65 28.31 6.96
C LEU A 52 2.05 29.13 5.73
N TYR A 53 1.21 29.14 4.73
CA TYR A 53 1.47 29.74 3.44
C TYR A 53 0.41 30.76 3.08
N VAL A 54 0.82 31.90 2.56
CA VAL A 54 -0.08 32.92 2.01
C VAL A 54 -0.25 32.66 0.52
N ALA A 55 -1.43 32.25 0.10
CA ALA A 55 -1.68 31.87 -1.29
C ALA A 55 -1.38 33.03 -2.25
N GLY A 56 -0.60 32.74 -3.29
CA GLY A 56 -0.23 33.69 -4.33
C GLY A 56 -1.32 33.84 -5.41
N PRO A 57 -1.16 34.84 -6.30
CA PRO A 57 -2.03 34.94 -7.49
C PRO A 57 -1.90 33.70 -8.37
N GLY A 58 -3.03 33.09 -8.72
CA GLY A 58 -3.10 31.87 -9.55
C GLY A 58 -2.92 30.56 -8.80
N ASP A 59 -2.70 30.59 -7.48
CA ASP A 59 -2.65 29.37 -6.69
C ASP A 59 -3.99 28.65 -6.67
N THR A 60 -3.88 27.33 -6.69
CA THR A 60 -4.97 26.39 -6.45
C THR A 60 -4.57 25.43 -5.34
N LEU A 61 -5.52 24.76 -4.71
CA LEU A 61 -5.21 23.69 -3.75
C LEU A 61 -4.31 22.62 -4.36
N ALA A 62 -4.48 22.31 -5.65
CA ALA A 62 -3.65 21.35 -6.36
C ALA A 62 -2.21 21.86 -6.57
N SER A 63 -2.02 23.13 -6.98
CA SER A 63 -0.68 23.70 -7.15
C SER A 63 0.07 23.78 -5.82
N ILE A 64 -0.62 24.17 -4.75
CA ILE A 64 -0.05 24.20 -3.39
C ILE A 64 0.34 22.80 -2.91
N ALA A 65 -0.54 21.79 -3.12
CA ALA A 65 -0.23 20.40 -2.80
C ALA A 65 0.99 19.90 -3.58
N LYS A 66 1.07 20.22 -4.89
CA LYS A 66 2.24 19.88 -5.72
C LYS A 66 3.53 20.52 -5.19
N GLN A 67 3.47 21.80 -4.85
CA GLN A 67 4.62 22.57 -4.38
C GLN A 67 5.15 22.08 -3.03
N PHE A 68 4.28 21.83 -2.06
CA PHE A 68 4.68 21.56 -0.68
C PHE A 68 4.76 20.08 -0.32
N ILE A 69 3.92 19.25 -0.97
CA ILE A 69 3.76 17.82 -0.66
C ILE A 69 4.31 16.95 -1.80
N GLY A 70 4.53 17.53 -3.00
CA GLY A 70 5.01 16.82 -4.19
C GLY A 70 3.91 16.10 -4.98
N ASP A 71 2.66 16.12 -4.53
CA ASP A 71 1.54 15.42 -5.15
C ASP A 71 0.26 16.25 -5.16
N GLU A 72 -0.18 16.69 -6.35
CA GLU A 72 -1.39 17.48 -6.55
C GLU A 72 -2.68 16.76 -6.11
N ARG A 73 -2.67 15.41 -6.10
CA ARG A 73 -3.81 14.59 -5.65
C ARG A 73 -4.10 14.78 -4.16
N LEU A 74 -3.15 15.31 -3.39
CA LEU A 74 -3.28 15.59 -1.96
C LEU A 74 -3.97 16.93 -1.66
N GLN A 75 -4.46 17.66 -2.67
CA GLN A 75 -5.21 18.91 -2.51
C GLN A 75 -6.38 18.80 -1.51
N GLY A 76 -7.01 17.62 -1.42
CA GLY A 76 -8.09 17.36 -0.47
C GLY A 76 -7.66 17.49 0.99
N GLU A 77 -6.43 17.15 1.33
CA GLU A 77 -5.90 17.31 2.69
C GLU A 77 -5.78 18.78 3.11
N ILE A 78 -5.39 19.63 2.14
CA ILE A 78 -5.34 21.07 2.36
C ILE A 78 -6.75 21.63 2.48
N ALA A 79 -7.66 21.19 1.59
CA ALA A 79 -9.07 21.58 1.62
C ALA A 79 -9.73 21.26 2.95
N ASP A 80 -9.59 20.03 3.42
CA ASP A 80 -10.21 19.54 4.66
C ASP A 80 -9.65 20.24 5.90
N LEU A 81 -8.31 20.42 5.97
CA LEU A 81 -7.67 21.10 7.09
C LEU A 81 -8.11 22.56 7.22
N ASN A 82 -8.22 23.27 6.09
CA ASN A 82 -8.59 24.69 6.07
C ASN A 82 -10.11 24.91 5.94
N ARG A 83 -10.91 23.84 5.76
CA ARG A 83 -12.35 23.90 5.52
C ARG A 83 -12.73 24.80 4.33
N VAL A 84 -11.98 24.67 3.24
CA VAL A 84 -12.18 25.48 2.03
C VAL A 84 -12.26 24.59 0.79
N ALA A 85 -13.08 24.95 -0.17
CA ALA A 85 -13.15 24.29 -1.47
C ALA A 85 -12.17 24.91 -2.51
N ARG A 86 -11.75 26.15 -2.29
CA ARG A 86 -10.83 26.91 -3.12
C ARG A 86 -10.02 27.86 -2.25
N VAL A 87 -8.88 28.34 -2.78
CA VAL A 87 -8.06 29.39 -2.12
C VAL A 87 -8.12 30.66 -2.94
N ALA A 88 -8.03 31.82 -2.25
CA ALA A 88 -7.93 33.13 -2.84
C ALA A 88 -6.52 33.72 -2.63
N PRO A 89 -6.03 34.59 -3.54
CA PRO A 89 -4.78 35.31 -3.33
C PRO A 89 -4.79 36.08 -2.00
N GLY A 90 -3.70 35.97 -1.23
CA GLY A 90 -3.59 36.57 0.11
C GLY A 90 -4.23 35.76 1.24
N GLN A 91 -4.91 34.66 0.93
CA GLN A 91 -5.49 33.78 1.94
C GLN A 91 -4.40 33.00 2.66
N LEU A 92 -4.44 32.97 4.00
CA LEU A 92 -3.58 32.11 4.80
C LEU A 92 -4.06 30.66 4.69
N VAL A 93 -3.15 29.75 4.36
CA VAL A 93 -3.40 28.33 4.17
C VAL A 93 -2.45 27.51 5.03
N ALA A 94 -3.00 26.67 5.89
CA ALA A 94 -2.24 25.65 6.60
C ALA A 94 -2.04 24.44 5.68
N VAL A 95 -0.79 24.15 5.34
CA VAL A 95 -0.44 23.04 4.45
C VAL A 95 0.13 21.89 5.27
N PRO A 96 -0.52 20.71 5.34
CA PRO A 96 0.03 19.54 5.99
C PRO A 96 1.15 18.96 5.11
N LEU A 97 2.37 18.88 5.66
CA LEU A 97 3.54 18.34 4.93
C LEU A 97 3.63 16.81 5.01
N ARG A 98 2.78 16.20 5.82
CA ARG A 98 2.58 14.73 5.91
C ARG A 98 1.09 14.42 5.86
N PRO A 99 0.68 13.29 5.31
CA PRO A 99 -0.73 12.87 5.27
C PRO A 99 -1.35 12.87 6.67
N GLN A 100 -2.51 13.51 6.81
CA GLN A 100 -3.22 13.58 8.10
C GLN A 100 -4.07 12.33 8.37
N ASN A 101 -4.53 11.68 7.30
CA ASN A 101 -5.35 10.48 7.35
C ASN A 101 -4.90 9.46 6.29
N PRO A 102 -3.71 8.85 6.46
CA PRO A 102 -3.16 7.93 5.47
C PRO A 102 -4.00 6.65 5.30
N LEU A 103 -4.81 6.30 6.29
CA LEU A 103 -5.63 5.08 6.30
C LEU A 103 -7.04 5.29 5.76
N GLY A 104 -7.42 6.54 5.41
CA GLY A 104 -8.74 6.87 4.88
C GLY A 104 -9.89 6.55 5.84
N ILE A 105 -9.67 6.76 7.14
CA ILE A 105 -10.68 6.55 8.19
C ILE A 105 -11.51 7.83 8.34
N SER A 106 -12.83 7.69 8.44
CA SER A 106 -13.76 8.80 8.71
C SER A 106 -14.84 8.36 9.69
N PRO A 107 -15.61 9.29 10.29
CA PRO A 107 -16.68 8.93 11.24
C PRO A 107 -17.76 8.04 10.64
N ASP A 108 -17.95 8.07 9.34
CA ASP A 108 -18.97 7.32 8.58
C ASP A 108 -18.42 6.06 7.90
N GLY A 109 -17.12 5.77 8.01
CA GLY A 109 -16.54 4.56 7.44
C GLY A 109 -15.04 4.62 7.20
N PHE A 110 -14.55 3.74 6.34
CA PHE A 110 -13.13 3.66 6.01
C PHE A 110 -12.90 3.25 4.56
N GLN A 111 -11.73 3.67 4.05
CA GLN A 111 -11.27 3.29 2.72
C GLN A 111 -10.99 1.79 2.66
N THR A 112 -11.36 1.18 1.55
CA THR A 112 -10.97 -0.18 1.19
C THR A 112 -10.34 -0.19 -0.19
N ILE A 113 -9.41 -1.11 -0.42
CA ILE A 113 -8.70 -1.25 -1.69
C ILE A 113 -9.14 -2.56 -2.35
N PRO A 114 -9.95 -2.51 -3.41
CA PRO A 114 -10.28 -3.70 -4.19
C PRO A 114 -9.06 -4.17 -4.97
N ILE A 115 -8.84 -5.48 -4.98
CA ILE A 115 -7.87 -6.17 -5.83
C ILE A 115 -8.65 -7.02 -6.80
N LEU A 116 -8.56 -6.69 -8.08
CA LEU A 116 -9.21 -7.42 -9.17
C LEU A 116 -8.36 -8.62 -9.56
N CYS A 117 -8.98 -9.79 -9.65
CA CYS A 117 -8.33 -11.03 -10.05
C CYS A 117 -8.84 -11.50 -11.40
N TYR A 118 -8.01 -11.40 -12.40
CA TYR A 118 -8.21 -11.96 -13.74
C TYR A 118 -7.38 -13.23 -13.91
N HIS A 119 -7.72 -14.06 -14.92
CA HIS A 119 -6.92 -15.21 -15.30
C HIS A 119 -6.53 -15.13 -16.78
N ARG A 120 -7.47 -15.37 -17.67
CA ARG A 120 -7.22 -15.39 -19.12
C ARG A 120 -8.01 -14.30 -19.83
N LEU A 121 -7.47 -13.85 -20.95
CA LEU A 121 -8.20 -13.05 -21.92
C LEU A 121 -8.37 -13.83 -23.21
N GLY A 122 -9.43 -13.50 -23.97
CA GLY A 122 -9.71 -14.18 -25.23
C GLY A 122 -10.62 -13.38 -26.15
N THR A 123 -11.07 -14.02 -27.23
CA THR A 123 -12.03 -13.44 -28.19
C THR A 123 -13.47 -13.83 -27.87
N SER A 124 -13.67 -14.89 -27.08
CA SER A 124 -14.98 -15.37 -26.65
C SER A 124 -15.02 -15.50 -25.13
N PRO A 125 -16.14 -15.13 -24.48
CA PRO A 125 -16.23 -15.18 -23.03
C PRO A 125 -16.39 -16.61 -22.52
N ALA A 126 -15.76 -16.91 -21.39
CA ALA A 126 -16.03 -18.08 -20.56
C ALA A 126 -15.81 -17.67 -19.09
N ARG A 127 -16.22 -18.52 -18.15
CA ARG A 127 -16.14 -18.15 -16.72
C ARG A 127 -14.79 -17.53 -16.34
N MET A 128 -13.67 -18.13 -16.75
CA MET A 128 -12.31 -17.68 -16.45
C MET A 128 -11.64 -16.93 -17.61
N ILE A 129 -12.39 -16.56 -18.65
CA ILE A 129 -11.89 -15.86 -19.84
C ILE A 129 -12.71 -14.59 -20.04
N VAL A 130 -12.10 -13.45 -19.73
CA VAL A 130 -12.65 -12.13 -20.05
C VAL A 130 -12.30 -11.79 -21.50
N THR A 131 -13.26 -11.27 -22.27
CA THR A 131 -12.92 -10.87 -23.64
C THR A 131 -12.02 -9.65 -23.65
N ARG A 132 -11.16 -9.54 -24.69
CA ARG A 132 -10.33 -8.35 -24.90
C ARG A 132 -11.15 -7.06 -24.85
N ASP A 133 -12.34 -7.05 -25.48
CA ASP A 133 -13.18 -5.87 -25.58
C ASP A 133 -13.85 -5.55 -24.23
N SER A 134 -14.29 -6.56 -23.45
CA SER A 134 -14.78 -6.37 -22.09
C SER A 134 -13.67 -5.81 -21.19
N PHE A 135 -12.45 -6.33 -21.28
CA PHE A 135 -11.32 -5.84 -20.51
C PHE A 135 -11.00 -4.37 -20.88
N ALA A 136 -10.99 -4.04 -22.18
CA ALA A 136 -10.80 -2.65 -22.63
C ALA A 136 -11.88 -1.71 -22.06
N ALA A 137 -13.16 -2.12 -22.09
CA ALA A 137 -14.25 -1.35 -21.53
C ALA A 137 -14.11 -1.16 -19.99
N GLN A 138 -13.64 -2.19 -19.28
CA GLN A 138 -13.37 -2.12 -17.84
C GLN A 138 -12.23 -1.14 -17.52
N LEU A 139 -11.12 -1.15 -18.28
CA LEU A 139 -10.04 -0.17 -18.12
C LEU A 139 -10.50 1.26 -18.45
N ASP A 140 -11.27 1.44 -19.52
CA ASP A 140 -11.89 2.73 -19.87
C ASP A 140 -12.81 3.23 -18.77
N TYR A 141 -13.60 2.32 -18.14
CA TYR A 141 -14.45 2.65 -17.01
C TYR A 141 -13.64 3.16 -15.81
N LEU A 142 -12.57 2.46 -15.44
CA LEU A 142 -11.68 2.88 -14.35
C LEU A 142 -11.12 4.29 -14.61
N ALA A 143 -10.60 4.53 -15.81
CA ALA A 143 -10.04 5.83 -16.20
C ALA A 143 -11.09 6.97 -16.15
N LYS A 144 -12.27 6.75 -16.74
CA LYS A 144 -13.33 7.75 -16.84
C LYS A 144 -13.98 8.09 -15.50
N ASN A 145 -14.01 7.13 -14.56
CA ASN A 145 -14.65 7.31 -13.25
C ASN A 145 -13.67 7.70 -12.13
N GLY A 146 -12.44 8.12 -12.48
CA GLY A 146 -11.46 8.67 -11.55
C GLY A 146 -10.84 7.62 -10.62
N TYR A 147 -10.84 6.34 -11.02
CA TYR A 147 -10.06 5.33 -10.32
C TYR A 147 -8.58 5.47 -10.64
N THR A 148 -7.75 5.22 -9.65
CA THR A 148 -6.29 5.15 -9.80
C THR A 148 -5.86 3.71 -9.66
N VAL A 149 -5.35 3.12 -10.73
CA VAL A 149 -4.74 1.79 -10.66
C VAL A 149 -3.35 1.94 -10.04
N VAL A 150 -3.12 1.25 -8.93
CA VAL A 150 -1.88 1.32 -8.17
C VAL A 150 -1.15 -0.02 -8.16
N PRO A 151 0.20 -0.03 -8.09
CA PRO A 151 0.96 -1.26 -7.90
C PRO A 151 0.56 -1.98 -6.60
N LEU A 152 0.52 -3.31 -6.64
CA LEU A 152 0.20 -4.12 -5.44
C LEU A 152 1.16 -3.84 -4.26
N SER A 153 2.42 -3.57 -4.55
CA SER A 153 3.44 -3.27 -3.53
C SER A 153 3.09 -2.06 -2.64
N GLN A 154 2.37 -1.08 -3.18
CA GLN A 154 1.95 0.10 -2.41
C GLN A 154 0.91 -0.23 -1.33
N LEU A 155 0.21 -1.36 -1.47
CA LEU A 155 -0.76 -1.80 -0.47
C LEU A 155 -0.08 -2.13 0.88
N LEU A 156 1.15 -2.60 0.85
CA LEU A 156 1.91 -2.90 2.06
C LEU A 156 2.14 -1.65 2.93
N ASP A 157 2.48 -0.53 2.31
CA ASP A 157 2.68 0.73 3.03
C ASP A 157 1.35 1.31 3.54
N PHE A 158 0.28 1.15 2.78
CA PHE A 158 -1.08 1.49 3.23
C PHE A 158 -1.48 0.67 4.47
N LEU A 159 -1.30 -0.64 4.46
CA LEU A 159 -1.62 -1.52 5.59
C LEU A 159 -0.77 -1.21 6.84
N ARG A 160 0.45 -0.71 6.67
CA ARG A 160 1.33 -0.27 7.77
C ARG A 160 1.04 1.14 8.26
N GLY A 161 0.16 1.88 7.58
CA GLY A 161 -0.09 3.29 7.89
C GLY A 161 1.09 4.22 7.55
N THR A 162 2.06 3.75 6.77
CA THR A 162 3.24 4.52 6.34
C THR A 162 3.07 5.15 4.97
N GLY A 163 2.11 4.67 4.19
CA GLY A 163 1.77 5.18 2.87
C GLY A 163 0.29 5.45 2.72
N ARG A 164 -0.05 6.43 1.89
CA ARG A 164 -1.42 6.75 1.52
C ARG A 164 -1.71 6.26 0.11
N LEU A 165 -2.94 5.79 -0.11
CA LEU A 165 -3.46 5.47 -1.44
C LEU A 165 -4.55 6.47 -1.87
N PRO A 166 -4.72 6.73 -3.17
CA PRO A 166 -5.84 7.53 -3.69
C PRO A 166 -7.19 6.99 -3.19
N LYS A 167 -8.17 7.87 -2.97
CA LYS A 167 -9.52 7.48 -2.47
C LYS A 167 -10.19 6.39 -3.32
N LYS A 168 -9.97 6.40 -4.63
CA LYS A 168 -10.46 5.36 -5.56
C LYS A 168 -9.30 4.50 -6.09
N ALA A 169 -8.41 4.04 -5.18
CA ALA A 169 -7.34 3.12 -5.56
C ALA A 169 -7.90 1.73 -5.86
N VAL A 170 -7.36 1.09 -6.89
CA VAL A 170 -7.66 -0.29 -7.29
C VAL A 170 -6.38 -0.99 -7.75
N VAL A 171 -6.25 -2.29 -7.48
CA VAL A 171 -5.14 -3.11 -7.93
C VAL A 171 -5.64 -4.10 -8.99
N ILE A 172 -4.86 -4.29 -10.05
CA ILE A 172 -5.13 -5.30 -11.10
C ILE A 172 -4.15 -6.45 -10.94
N THR A 173 -4.68 -7.68 -10.87
CA THR A 173 -3.86 -8.89 -10.82
C THR A 173 -4.31 -9.92 -11.86
N PHE A 174 -3.37 -10.74 -12.33
CA PHE A 174 -3.61 -11.88 -13.20
C PHE A 174 -2.96 -13.11 -12.57
N ASP A 175 -3.68 -14.22 -12.56
CA ASP A 175 -3.14 -15.50 -12.10
C ASP A 175 -2.74 -16.38 -13.28
N ASP A 176 -2.06 -17.48 -13.00
CA ASP A 176 -1.63 -18.56 -13.88
C ASP A 176 -0.53 -18.25 -14.90
N GLY A 177 -0.23 -16.99 -15.20
CA GLY A 177 0.77 -16.66 -16.21
C GLY A 177 0.40 -17.06 -17.64
N SER A 178 -0.89 -16.91 -18.01
CA SER A 178 -1.37 -17.22 -19.37
C SER A 178 -0.72 -16.32 -20.43
N ALA A 179 -0.38 -16.88 -21.59
CA ALA A 179 0.11 -16.15 -22.76
C ALA A 179 -0.84 -15.03 -23.23
N SER A 180 -2.12 -15.17 -22.95
CA SER A 180 -3.13 -14.15 -23.27
C SER A 180 -2.94 -12.83 -22.54
N VAL A 181 -2.24 -12.82 -21.40
CA VAL A 181 -1.88 -11.59 -20.70
C VAL A 181 -0.94 -10.74 -21.57
N TYR A 182 0.09 -11.33 -22.17
CA TYR A 182 0.97 -10.65 -23.10
C TYR A 182 0.23 -10.21 -24.37
N GLN A 183 -0.58 -11.10 -24.92
CA GLN A 183 -1.23 -10.88 -26.22
C GLN A 183 -2.32 -9.81 -26.16
N TYR A 184 -3.14 -9.80 -25.09
CA TYR A 184 -4.36 -8.97 -25.04
C TYR A 184 -4.33 -7.93 -23.89
N ALA A 185 -3.90 -8.32 -22.67
CA ALA A 185 -3.94 -7.41 -21.54
C ALA A 185 -2.84 -6.35 -21.58
N TYR A 186 -1.62 -6.77 -21.83
CA TYR A 186 -0.45 -5.87 -21.76
C TYR A 186 -0.53 -4.66 -22.70
N PRO A 187 -0.94 -4.77 -23.98
CA PRO A 187 -1.12 -3.60 -24.85
C PRO A 187 -2.16 -2.60 -24.31
N LEU A 188 -3.24 -3.11 -23.71
CA LEU A 188 -4.29 -2.27 -23.13
C LEU A 188 -3.84 -1.59 -21.84
N LEU A 189 -3.13 -2.30 -20.97
CA LEU A 189 -2.52 -1.74 -19.77
C LEU A 189 -1.51 -0.63 -20.11
N LYS A 190 -0.67 -0.84 -21.14
CA LYS A 190 0.25 0.20 -21.66
C LYS A 190 -0.49 1.43 -22.14
N LYS A 191 -1.58 1.27 -22.90
CA LYS A 191 -2.40 2.38 -23.40
C LYS A 191 -2.90 3.29 -22.27
N HIS A 192 -3.29 2.71 -21.13
CA HIS A 192 -3.79 3.44 -19.98
C HIS A 192 -2.71 3.82 -18.96
N ASN A 193 -1.47 3.35 -19.15
CA ASN A 193 -0.40 3.43 -18.16
C ASN A 193 -0.81 2.83 -16.79
N PHE A 194 -1.52 1.70 -16.83
CA PHE A 194 -2.01 1.01 -15.64
C PHE A 194 -1.06 -0.12 -15.23
N PRO A 195 -0.53 -0.09 -14.00
CA PRO A 195 0.28 -1.19 -13.47
C PRO A 195 -0.57 -2.42 -13.20
N ALA A 196 0.06 -3.60 -13.27
CA ALA A 196 -0.57 -4.85 -12.86
C ALA A 196 0.47 -5.81 -12.29
N THR A 197 0.00 -6.80 -11.50
CA THR A 197 0.81 -7.90 -11.00
C THR A 197 0.35 -9.21 -11.65
N VAL A 198 1.30 -9.99 -12.17
CA VAL A 198 1.05 -11.33 -12.71
C VAL A 198 1.64 -12.36 -11.76
N PHE A 199 0.82 -13.27 -11.27
CA PHE A 199 1.22 -14.37 -10.42
C PHE A 199 1.49 -15.61 -11.27
N LEU A 200 2.74 -16.07 -11.25
CA LEU A 200 3.23 -17.19 -12.07
C LEU A 200 3.26 -18.47 -11.26
N TYR A 201 2.66 -19.56 -11.77
CA TYR A 201 3.07 -20.87 -11.31
C TYR A 201 4.13 -21.43 -12.28
N THR A 202 5.26 -21.84 -11.71
CA THR A 202 6.51 -21.87 -12.48
C THR A 202 6.65 -23.04 -13.43
N ASP A 203 5.94 -24.15 -13.19
CA ASP A 203 6.09 -25.37 -13.99
C ASP A 203 5.46 -25.26 -15.40
N VAL A 204 4.63 -24.22 -15.66
CA VAL A 204 4.05 -24.03 -17.00
C VAL A 204 4.74 -22.95 -17.83
N ILE A 205 5.71 -22.25 -17.25
CA ILE A 205 6.42 -21.18 -17.98
C ILE A 205 7.08 -21.75 -19.24
N GLY A 206 6.75 -21.16 -20.40
CA GLY A 206 7.20 -21.64 -21.69
C GLY A 206 6.34 -22.75 -22.31
N GLY A 207 5.26 -23.18 -21.61
CA GLY A 207 4.26 -24.07 -22.14
C GLY A 207 3.40 -23.41 -23.24
N ARG A 208 2.61 -24.23 -23.97
CA ARG A 208 1.87 -23.83 -25.17
C ARG A 208 0.98 -22.58 -24.98
N ASP A 209 0.27 -22.48 -23.84
CA ASP A 209 -0.70 -21.41 -23.57
C ASP A 209 -0.24 -20.50 -22.42
N SER A 210 1.06 -20.56 -22.09
CA SER A 210 1.67 -19.85 -20.98
C SER A 210 2.74 -18.86 -21.45
N LEU A 211 3.00 -17.85 -20.62
CA LEU A 211 4.08 -16.90 -20.85
C LEU A 211 5.44 -17.60 -20.90
N GLY A 212 6.25 -17.22 -21.87
CA GLY A 212 7.66 -17.58 -21.89
C GLY A 212 8.54 -16.50 -21.23
N TRP A 213 9.73 -16.87 -20.78
CA TRP A 213 10.67 -15.93 -20.15
C TRP A 213 10.98 -14.67 -20.98
N PRO A 214 11.06 -14.73 -22.34
CA PRO A 214 11.25 -13.51 -23.13
C PRO A 214 10.10 -12.50 -22.96
N GLN A 215 8.85 -12.96 -23.00
CA GLN A 215 7.64 -12.13 -22.82
C GLN A 215 7.56 -11.58 -21.40
N ILE A 216 7.87 -12.40 -20.40
CA ILE A 216 7.90 -12.01 -19.00
C ILE A 216 8.91 -10.88 -18.79
N ARG A 217 10.13 -11.02 -19.31
CA ARG A 217 11.18 -9.99 -19.21
C ARG A 217 10.81 -8.69 -19.93
N GLU A 218 10.21 -8.77 -21.12
CA GLU A 218 9.74 -7.59 -21.84
C GLU A 218 8.70 -6.80 -21.04
N MET A 219 7.70 -7.51 -20.51
CA MET A 219 6.66 -6.88 -19.70
C MET A 219 7.22 -6.27 -18.41
N GLN A 220 8.14 -6.95 -17.72
CA GLN A 220 8.80 -6.44 -16.53
C GLN A 220 9.63 -5.18 -16.83
N GLN A 221 10.40 -5.20 -17.91
CA GLN A 221 11.25 -4.05 -18.33
C GLN A 221 10.44 -2.80 -18.67
N SER A 222 9.16 -2.94 -18.99
CA SER A 222 8.27 -1.80 -19.18
C SER A 222 8.02 -1.00 -17.90
N GLY A 223 8.28 -1.57 -16.73
CA GLY A 223 7.98 -0.99 -15.43
C GLY A 223 6.50 -1.04 -15.03
N LEU A 224 5.62 -1.53 -15.91
CA LEU A 224 4.17 -1.63 -15.64
C LEU A 224 3.78 -2.95 -15.00
N ILE A 225 4.45 -4.05 -15.36
CA ILE A 225 4.06 -5.39 -14.93
C ILE A 225 5.06 -5.93 -13.93
N ASP A 226 4.55 -6.24 -12.74
CA ASP A 226 5.28 -6.94 -11.69
C ASP A 226 4.94 -8.44 -11.74
N PHE A 227 5.96 -9.29 -11.53
CA PHE A 227 5.81 -10.74 -11.56
C PHE A 227 6.09 -11.33 -10.19
N GLN A 228 5.11 -12.07 -9.66
CA GLN A 228 5.11 -12.64 -8.32
C GLN A 228 4.72 -14.12 -8.36
N SER A 229 4.73 -14.79 -7.22
CA SER A 229 4.58 -16.25 -7.14
C SER A 229 3.13 -16.71 -7.01
N HIS A 230 2.76 -17.73 -7.80
CA HIS A 230 1.53 -18.51 -7.68
C HIS A 230 1.81 -20.01 -7.43
N SER A 231 2.83 -20.32 -6.64
CA SER A 231 3.40 -21.64 -6.40
C SER A 231 4.24 -22.20 -7.56
N LYS A 232 4.72 -23.41 -7.37
CA LYS A 232 5.46 -24.15 -8.39
C LYS A 232 4.53 -24.88 -9.34
N THR A 233 3.61 -25.69 -8.80
CA THR A 233 2.79 -26.63 -9.57
C THR A 233 1.31 -26.26 -9.64
N HIS A 234 0.88 -25.18 -8.96
CA HIS A 234 -0.52 -24.79 -8.78
C HIS A 234 -1.35 -25.82 -7.98
N SER A 235 -0.69 -26.62 -7.12
CA SER A 235 -1.40 -27.54 -6.22
C SER A 235 -2.11 -26.78 -5.09
N ASN A 236 -3.26 -27.32 -4.62
CA ASN A 236 -3.85 -26.79 -3.38
C ASN A 236 -2.97 -27.20 -2.19
N LEU A 237 -2.27 -26.23 -1.64
CA LEU A 237 -1.28 -26.45 -0.59
C LEU A 237 -1.88 -26.74 0.78
N THR A 238 -3.18 -26.55 0.98
CA THR A 238 -3.85 -26.88 2.24
C THR A 238 -4.18 -28.37 2.36
N ILE A 239 -4.13 -29.10 1.24
CA ILE A 239 -4.44 -30.53 1.19
C ILE A 239 -3.16 -31.33 1.40
N ARG A 240 -3.14 -32.19 2.42
CA ARG A 240 -2.07 -33.19 2.61
C ARG A 240 -2.30 -34.36 1.67
N LEU A 241 -1.21 -34.87 1.09
CA LEU A 241 -1.27 -36.07 0.27
C LEU A 241 -1.48 -37.30 1.15
N GLU A 242 -2.03 -38.34 0.56
CA GLU A 242 -2.22 -39.62 1.25
C GLU A 242 -0.86 -40.15 1.76
N ASN A 243 -0.83 -40.58 3.02
CA ASN A 243 0.36 -41.07 3.71
C ASN A 243 1.52 -40.07 3.84
N GLU A 244 1.30 -38.77 3.53
CA GLU A 244 2.31 -37.73 3.70
C GLU A 244 2.54 -37.43 5.20
N THR A 245 3.77 -37.65 5.68
CA THR A 245 4.13 -37.24 7.03
C THR A 245 4.17 -35.71 7.12
N GLU A 246 4.13 -35.16 8.33
CA GLU A 246 4.24 -33.70 8.52
C GLU A 246 5.56 -33.15 7.97
N GLN A 247 6.66 -33.87 8.13
CA GLN A 247 7.95 -33.45 7.60
C GLN A 247 7.95 -33.41 6.06
N GLN A 248 7.34 -34.40 5.41
CA GLN A 248 7.19 -34.42 3.95
C GLN A 248 6.30 -33.28 3.46
N TYR A 249 5.19 -33.01 4.15
CA TYR A 249 4.31 -31.90 3.84
C TYR A 249 5.05 -30.58 3.94
N ARG A 250 5.80 -30.33 5.03
CA ARG A 250 6.63 -29.13 5.19
C ARG A 250 7.66 -28.99 4.07
N ALA A 251 8.34 -30.07 3.70
CA ALA A 251 9.30 -30.06 2.60
C ALA A 251 8.63 -29.75 1.24
N ARG A 252 7.43 -30.30 1.00
CA ARG A 252 6.64 -29.99 -0.21
C ARG A 252 6.22 -28.53 -0.24
N LEU A 253 5.74 -27.97 0.87
CA LEU A 253 5.40 -26.54 0.96
C LEU A 253 6.63 -25.65 0.70
N ASP A 254 7.80 -26.00 1.23
CA ASP A 254 9.04 -25.26 0.97
C ASP A 254 9.40 -25.30 -0.54
N ASN A 255 9.25 -26.46 -1.20
CA ASN A 255 9.49 -26.55 -2.64
C ASN A 255 8.48 -25.74 -3.46
N GLU A 256 7.20 -25.79 -3.11
CA GLU A 256 6.14 -25.03 -3.79
C GLU A 256 6.29 -23.52 -3.63
N ILE A 257 6.69 -23.05 -2.46
CA ILE A 257 6.75 -21.63 -2.13
C ILE A 257 8.12 -21.05 -2.48
N ARG A 258 9.20 -21.60 -1.88
CA ARG A 258 10.57 -21.10 -2.08
C ARG A 258 11.11 -21.45 -3.44
N GLY A 259 10.84 -22.67 -3.92
CA GLY A 259 11.29 -23.13 -5.24
C GLY A 259 10.77 -22.24 -6.37
N ALA A 260 9.48 -21.89 -6.34
CA ALA A 260 8.88 -20.97 -7.30
C ALA A 260 9.48 -19.55 -7.18
N ARG A 261 9.53 -19.01 -5.96
CA ARG A 261 10.15 -17.71 -5.70
C ARG A 261 11.56 -17.61 -6.27
N ASP A 262 12.41 -18.55 -5.91
CA ASP A 262 13.82 -18.53 -6.29
C ASP A 262 14.02 -18.67 -7.79
N LEU A 263 13.16 -19.44 -8.47
CA LEU A 263 13.18 -19.54 -9.92
C LEU A 263 12.82 -18.21 -10.60
N ILE A 264 11.77 -17.54 -10.14
CA ILE A 264 11.35 -16.23 -10.68
C ILE A 264 12.45 -15.19 -10.41
N GLN A 265 12.95 -15.10 -9.20
CA GLN A 265 14.00 -14.15 -8.81
C GLN A 265 15.27 -14.30 -9.66
N ARG A 266 15.72 -15.53 -9.89
CA ARG A 266 16.93 -15.80 -10.71
C ARG A 266 16.73 -15.36 -12.16
N ASN A 267 15.54 -15.49 -12.72
CA ASN A 267 15.28 -15.15 -14.12
C ASN A 267 15.01 -13.66 -14.34
N LEU A 268 14.49 -12.96 -13.33
CA LEU A 268 14.05 -11.57 -13.46
C LEU A 268 14.93 -10.58 -12.67
N GLN A 269 15.79 -11.06 -11.79
CA GLN A 269 16.65 -10.23 -10.92
C GLN A 269 15.82 -9.21 -10.09
N ASN A 270 14.58 -9.59 -9.72
CA ASN A 270 13.68 -8.79 -8.90
C ASN A 270 13.35 -9.51 -7.59
N SER A 271 12.71 -8.79 -6.66
CA SER A 271 12.23 -9.38 -5.41
C SER A 271 10.85 -10.00 -5.60
N VAL A 272 10.70 -11.28 -5.28
CA VAL A 272 9.40 -11.96 -5.20
C VAL A 272 8.99 -12.04 -3.73
N THR A 273 8.06 -11.17 -3.36
CA THR A 273 7.61 -11.00 -1.96
C THR A 273 6.09 -11.09 -1.80
N HIS A 274 5.37 -11.35 -2.89
CA HIS A 274 3.93 -11.51 -2.90
C HIS A 274 3.55 -12.90 -3.43
N TYR A 275 2.49 -13.45 -2.88
CA TYR A 275 2.05 -14.80 -3.18
C TYR A 275 0.54 -14.84 -3.38
N ALA A 276 0.06 -15.34 -4.51
CA ALA A 276 -1.34 -15.70 -4.68
C ALA A 276 -1.51 -17.19 -4.36
N PHE A 277 -2.48 -17.50 -3.49
CA PHE A 277 -2.74 -18.90 -3.15
C PHE A 277 -3.46 -19.60 -4.30
N PRO A 278 -2.97 -20.76 -4.80
CA PRO A 278 -3.75 -21.60 -5.69
C PRO A 278 -5.13 -21.88 -5.10
N TYR A 279 -6.19 -21.69 -5.91
CA TYR A 279 -7.59 -21.76 -5.49
C TYR A 279 -8.02 -20.74 -4.42
N GLY A 280 -7.13 -19.87 -3.97
CA GLY A 280 -7.36 -18.92 -2.90
C GLY A 280 -7.25 -19.47 -1.48
N ASP A 281 -6.83 -20.74 -1.33
CA ASP A 281 -6.85 -21.49 -0.09
C ASP A 281 -5.52 -21.34 0.68
N ALA A 282 -5.62 -21.10 1.99
CA ALA A 282 -4.48 -21.05 2.90
C ALA A 282 -4.85 -21.71 4.24
N ASN A 283 -3.87 -22.32 4.90
CA ASN A 283 -3.96 -22.78 6.28
C ASN A 283 -2.76 -22.23 7.08
N GLU A 284 -2.75 -22.46 8.39
CA GLU A 284 -1.70 -21.94 9.27
C GLU A 284 -0.29 -22.35 8.82
N MET A 285 -0.11 -23.60 8.37
CA MET A 285 1.20 -24.09 7.93
C MET A 285 1.67 -23.40 6.65
N VAL A 286 0.77 -23.15 5.70
CA VAL A 286 1.10 -22.40 4.48
C VAL A 286 1.47 -20.96 4.83
N LEU A 287 0.72 -20.32 5.73
CA LEU A 287 1.03 -18.96 6.19
C LEU A 287 2.38 -18.88 6.92
N GLU A 288 2.68 -19.87 7.79
CA GLU A 288 3.97 -19.98 8.46
C GLU A 288 5.12 -20.06 7.43
N ARG A 289 4.99 -20.92 6.41
CA ARG A 289 6.01 -21.08 5.36
C ARG A 289 6.19 -19.81 4.53
N LEU A 290 5.12 -19.10 4.21
CA LEU A 290 5.20 -17.80 3.52
C LEU A 290 5.97 -16.77 4.36
N ALA A 291 5.63 -16.64 5.64
CA ALA A 291 6.30 -15.71 6.54
C ALA A 291 7.80 -16.02 6.67
N GLN A 292 8.17 -17.33 6.77
CA GLN A 292 9.56 -17.78 6.81
C GLN A 292 10.30 -17.65 5.45
N SER A 293 9.58 -17.33 4.39
CA SER A 293 10.11 -17.17 3.03
C SER A 293 10.12 -15.73 2.56
N ASP A 294 10.10 -14.75 3.48
CA ASP A 294 10.10 -13.32 3.21
C ASP A 294 8.91 -12.81 2.35
N HIS A 295 7.85 -13.60 2.25
CA HIS A 295 6.64 -13.12 1.60
C HIS A 295 5.92 -12.13 2.52
N ARG A 296 5.49 -11.01 1.95
CA ARG A 296 4.89 -9.87 2.67
C ARG A 296 3.40 -9.74 2.44
N LEU A 297 2.93 -10.15 1.26
CA LEU A 297 1.51 -10.17 0.92
C LEU A 297 1.11 -11.56 0.43
N GLY A 298 0.00 -12.06 0.98
CA GLY A 298 -0.67 -13.29 0.56
C GLY A 298 -2.09 -12.98 0.09
N LEU A 299 -2.49 -13.49 -1.07
CA LEU A 299 -3.73 -13.12 -1.74
C LEU A 299 -4.64 -14.32 -1.91
N THR A 300 -5.86 -14.22 -1.36
CA THR A 300 -6.94 -15.19 -1.52
C THR A 300 -7.81 -14.83 -2.73
N VAL A 301 -8.92 -15.56 -2.94
CA VAL A 301 -10.01 -15.18 -3.86
C VAL A 301 -11.32 -14.92 -3.10
N ASN A 302 -11.21 -14.59 -1.81
CA ASN A 302 -12.35 -14.13 -1.01
C ASN A 302 -12.74 -12.72 -1.45
N PRO A 303 -13.98 -12.47 -1.91
CA PRO A 303 -14.34 -11.18 -2.46
C PRO A 303 -14.37 -10.07 -1.41
N GLY A 304 -14.12 -8.83 -1.86
CA GLY A 304 -14.18 -7.61 -1.04
C GLY A 304 -12.93 -6.75 -1.14
N GLY A 305 -13.02 -5.55 -0.58
CA GLY A 305 -11.89 -4.62 -0.49
C GLY A 305 -11.04 -4.89 0.76
N ASN A 306 -9.81 -4.38 0.75
CA ASN A 306 -8.85 -4.50 1.84
C ASN A 306 -8.75 -3.17 2.59
N ALA A 307 -9.15 -3.18 3.86
CA ALA A 307 -9.01 -2.05 4.75
C ALA A 307 -7.62 -2.02 5.41
N PHE A 308 -7.29 -0.92 6.07
CA PHE A 308 -6.01 -0.73 6.78
C PHE A 308 -5.70 -1.83 7.83
N PHE A 309 -6.71 -2.53 8.32
CA PHE A 309 -6.58 -3.63 9.29
C PHE A 309 -6.60 -5.02 8.65
N ALA A 310 -6.58 -5.12 7.32
CA ALA A 310 -6.52 -6.42 6.64
C ALA A 310 -5.20 -7.14 6.96
N HIS A 311 -5.30 -8.45 7.18
CA HIS A 311 -4.08 -9.25 7.43
C HIS A 311 -3.25 -9.35 6.15
N PRO A 312 -1.98 -8.92 6.14
CA PRO A 312 -1.19 -8.83 4.91
C PRO A 312 -1.07 -10.15 4.14
N LEU A 313 -1.02 -11.29 4.83
CA LEU A 313 -0.94 -12.61 4.19
C LEU A 313 -2.31 -13.22 3.87
N MET A 314 -3.43 -12.49 4.02
CA MET A 314 -4.79 -12.99 3.76
C MET A 314 -5.64 -11.93 3.04
N LEU A 315 -5.05 -11.25 2.06
CA LEU A 315 -5.74 -10.21 1.33
C LEU A 315 -6.87 -10.77 0.48
N ARG A 316 -7.95 -10.02 0.42
CA ARG A 316 -9.13 -10.32 -0.38
C ARG A 316 -8.91 -9.91 -1.83
N ARG A 317 -9.38 -10.74 -2.75
CA ARG A 317 -9.45 -10.40 -4.18
C ARG A 317 -10.82 -10.73 -4.72
N THR A 318 -11.31 -9.91 -5.63
CA THR A 318 -12.56 -10.17 -6.33
C THR A 318 -12.27 -10.69 -7.73
N MET A 319 -12.73 -11.91 -7.99
CA MET A 319 -12.65 -12.54 -9.31
C MET A 319 -13.46 -11.73 -10.32
N VAL A 320 -12.89 -11.46 -11.48
CA VAL A 320 -13.61 -10.88 -12.62
C VAL A 320 -13.86 -11.97 -13.63
N PHE A 321 -15.12 -12.36 -13.76
CA PHE A 321 -15.55 -13.43 -14.65
C PHE A 321 -15.87 -12.92 -16.06
N GLY A 322 -15.72 -13.80 -17.05
CA GLY A 322 -15.92 -13.44 -18.45
C GLY A 322 -17.36 -13.10 -18.83
N GLU A 323 -18.33 -13.58 -18.06
CA GLU A 323 -19.75 -13.26 -18.21
C GLU A 323 -20.17 -11.91 -17.60
N TYR A 324 -19.27 -11.24 -16.86
CA TYR A 324 -19.60 -9.97 -16.23
C TYR A 324 -19.84 -8.86 -17.27
N ASN A 325 -20.99 -8.21 -17.18
CA ASN A 325 -21.20 -6.92 -17.80
C ASN A 325 -20.55 -5.80 -16.98
N LEU A 326 -20.60 -4.56 -17.48
CA LEU A 326 -19.95 -3.42 -16.84
C LEU A 326 -20.58 -3.07 -15.47
N GLU A 327 -21.87 -3.26 -15.28
CA GLU A 327 -22.55 -3.03 -14.00
C GLU A 327 -22.08 -4.05 -12.94
N GLN A 328 -21.91 -5.30 -13.32
CA GLN A 328 -21.38 -6.35 -12.44
C GLN A 328 -19.91 -6.08 -12.10
N PHE A 329 -19.13 -5.60 -13.07
CA PHE A 329 -17.75 -5.15 -12.83
C PHE A 329 -17.70 -3.99 -11.84
N GLU A 330 -18.54 -2.98 -11.98
CA GLU A 330 -18.62 -1.85 -11.05
C GLU A 330 -18.83 -2.31 -9.60
N LYS A 331 -19.68 -3.30 -9.37
CA LYS A 331 -19.95 -3.87 -8.04
C LYS A 331 -18.70 -4.49 -7.38
N THR A 332 -17.65 -4.80 -8.15
CA THR A 332 -16.37 -5.30 -7.62
C THR A 332 -15.49 -4.19 -7.06
N LEU A 333 -15.79 -2.92 -7.35
CA LEU A 333 -14.94 -1.76 -7.09
C LEU A 333 -15.31 -1.07 -5.75
N GLN A 334 -15.41 -1.82 -4.67
CA GLN A 334 -15.74 -1.27 -3.36
C GLN A 334 -14.53 -0.56 -2.75
N VAL A 335 -14.45 0.76 -2.92
CA VAL A 335 -13.35 1.60 -2.41
C VAL A 335 -13.61 2.23 -1.05
N PHE A 336 -14.82 2.11 -0.54
CA PHE A 336 -15.22 2.60 0.77
C PHE A 336 -16.23 1.67 1.42
N ARG A 337 -16.07 1.42 2.72
CA ARG A 337 -17.02 0.66 3.52
C ARG A 337 -17.66 1.59 4.55
N PRO A 338 -18.96 1.88 4.43
CA PRO A 338 -19.67 2.65 5.43
C PRO A 338 -19.79 1.84 6.73
N LEU A 339 -19.73 2.55 7.85
CA LEU A 339 -20.06 2.03 9.18
C LEU A 339 -21.36 2.66 9.61
N ASP A 340 -22.39 1.85 9.79
CA ASP A 340 -23.60 2.27 10.52
C ASP A 340 -23.37 1.95 11.99
N LEU A 341 -23.11 2.98 12.78
CA LEU A 341 -22.91 2.88 14.23
C LEU A 341 -24.20 3.13 15.01
N ARG A 342 -25.38 3.08 14.36
CA ARG A 342 -26.70 3.24 14.96
C ARG A 342 -27.28 1.93 15.44
#